data_9640ae4492eedb310c1fcf0b80527ceb
#
_entry.id   9640ae4492eedb310c1fcf0b80527ceb
#
_cell.length_a   1.000
_cell.length_b   1.000
_cell.length_c   1.000
_cell.angle_alpha   90.00
_cell.angle_beta   90.00
_cell.angle_gamma   90.00
#
_symmetry.space_group_name_H-M   'P 1'
#
loop_
_entity.id
_entity.type
_entity.pdbx_description
1 polymer ?
#
loop_
_entity_poly.entity_id
_entity_poly.type
_entity_poly.pdbx_seq_one_letter_code
_entity_poly.pdbx_strand_id
1 'polypeptide(L)'
;MRRNLIAVLITTAAVLSIAAPLFHDVRPGYGVTQVKWLSDYHAPLKGSWGDTKVYVLEGEEPGANVLLLSGTHTNEIAGIFTSLIFIERAGVKKGRLFVIPWANNSAATWGSVSYDQREENVAPPSYINFSTSSGPRSVVVGSRRTNPYHQASDPATYTHLSGLQFSGYESRNLDRVHPGRADGTLTEQISFALFELVRTEKIDMVVDLHEAGTSSRLANMLICNPKNLDMGAMVVLDLEFEGVYMKLEQSSEEFRGLSHREFGDHTNALAFLIETPNPSQDQGSKSAYTLEHSEFPLWKRVYTHLRTFVKLCEYLNDFVGRGMAFENLPEEESFDSGERFFMIYN
;
A
#
# COMPACT_ATOMS: atom_id res chain seq x y z
N MET A 1 56.32 19.38 43.71
CA MET A 1 55.33 18.33 43.28
C MET A 1 54.33 18.97 42.32
N ARG A 2 54.49 18.76 41.02
CA ARG A 2 53.52 19.24 39.99
C ARG A 2 52.58 18.07 39.64
N ARG A 3 51.28 18.22 39.88
CA ARG A 3 50.23 17.29 39.49
C ARG A 3 49.88 17.60 38.05
N ASN A 4 50.18 16.69 37.15
CA ASN A 4 49.69 16.74 35.78
C ASN A 4 48.22 16.24 35.78
N LEU A 5 47.27 17.12 35.46
CA LEU A 5 45.93 16.75 35.12
C LEU A 5 45.93 16.30 33.65
N ILE A 6 45.64 15.02 33.43
CA ILE A 6 45.35 14.48 32.10
C ILE A 6 43.84 14.68 31.88
N ALA A 7 43.49 15.61 31.00
CA ALA A 7 42.11 15.75 30.52
C ALA A 7 41.84 14.68 29.45
N VAL A 8 40.99 13.72 29.76
CA VAL A 8 40.49 12.74 28.78
C VAL A 8 39.33 13.41 28.02
N LEU A 9 39.59 13.81 26.79
CA LEU A 9 38.54 14.21 25.86
C LEU A 9 37.81 12.95 25.37
N ILE A 10 36.59 12.73 25.84
CA ILE A 10 35.70 11.74 25.28
C ILE A 10 34.98 12.41 24.09
N THR A 11 35.45 12.17 22.89
CA THR A 11 34.72 12.49 21.66
C THR A 11 33.64 11.44 21.45
N THR A 12 32.40 11.76 21.79
CA THR A 12 31.21 11.00 21.34
C THR A 12 31.05 11.25 19.87
N ALA A 13 31.54 10.34 19.04
CA ALA A 13 31.15 10.27 17.63
C ALA A 13 29.69 9.83 17.58
N ALA A 14 28.77 10.76 17.30
CA ALA A 14 27.43 10.42 16.88
C ALA A 14 27.55 9.72 15.52
N VAL A 15 27.46 8.39 15.53
CA VAL A 15 27.28 7.62 14.29
C VAL A 15 25.87 7.94 13.82
N LEU A 16 25.75 8.90 12.90
CA LEU A 16 24.56 9.02 12.08
C LEU A 16 24.50 7.73 11.25
N SER A 17 23.71 6.77 11.71
CA SER A 17 23.29 5.65 10.90
C SER A 17 22.43 6.22 9.78
N ILE A 18 23.04 6.49 8.63
CA ILE A 18 22.29 6.70 7.40
C ILE A 18 21.67 5.34 7.10
N ALA A 19 20.38 5.20 7.42
CA ALA A 19 19.62 4.02 7.09
C ALA A 19 19.70 3.84 5.58
N ALA A 20 20.36 2.77 5.12
CA ALA A 20 20.32 2.43 3.71
C ALA A 20 18.85 2.18 3.34
N PRO A 21 18.31 2.81 2.27
CA PRO A 21 16.95 2.56 1.86
C PRO A 21 16.76 1.07 1.61
N LEU A 22 15.63 0.52 2.08
CA LEU A 22 15.28 -0.87 1.85
C LEU A 22 15.29 -1.11 0.32
N PHE A 23 16.05 -2.10 -0.13
CA PHE A 23 16.09 -2.44 -1.54
C PHE A 23 14.83 -3.23 -1.90
N HIS A 24 13.95 -2.60 -2.68
CA HIS A 24 12.82 -3.26 -3.30
C HIS A 24 13.20 -3.67 -4.73
N ASP A 25 13.03 -4.96 -5.04
CA ASP A 25 13.25 -5.48 -6.41
C ASP A 25 12.07 -5.07 -7.32
N VAL A 26 12.12 -3.84 -7.79
CA VAL A 26 11.17 -3.25 -8.74
C VAL A 26 11.91 -2.94 -10.03
N ARG A 27 11.38 -3.40 -11.16
CA ARG A 27 11.98 -3.22 -12.50
C ARG A 27 11.01 -2.43 -13.38
N PRO A 28 11.06 -1.08 -13.31
CA PRO A 28 10.13 -0.24 -14.07
C PRO A 28 10.13 -0.58 -15.54
N GLY A 29 8.94 -0.81 -16.10
CA GLY A 29 8.72 -1.03 -17.52
C GLY A 29 8.64 0.29 -18.30
N TYR A 30 8.35 0.17 -19.60
CA TYR A 30 8.31 1.30 -20.54
C TYR A 30 7.24 2.35 -20.20
N GLY A 31 6.16 1.97 -19.51
CA GLY A 31 5.07 2.86 -19.13
C GLY A 31 5.42 3.83 -17.99
N VAL A 32 6.48 3.56 -17.22
CA VAL A 32 6.92 4.47 -16.15
C VAL A 32 7.65 5.67 -16.76
N THR A 33 7.02 6.82 -16.70
CA THR A 33 7.55 8.08 -17.27
C THR A 33 8.35 8.89 -16.26
N GLN A 34 8.07 8.71 -14.94
CA GLN A 34 8.77 9.39 -13.87
C GLN A 34 8.79 8.55 -12.59
N VAL A 35 9.83 8.71 -11.79
CA VAL A 35 9.88 8.18 -10.41
C VAL A 35 10.11 9.36 -9.47
N LYS A 36 9.16 9.57 -8.57
CA LYS A 36 9.20 10.56 -7.50
C LYS A 36 9.44 9.87 -6.16
N TRP A 37 9.61 10.66 -5.11
CA TRP A 37 9.66 10.18 -3.75
C TRP A 37 8.50 10.75 -2.94
N LEU A 38 8.04 10.03 -1.93
CA LEU A 38 7.01 10.56 -1.03
C LEU A 38 7.48 11.81 -0.31
N SER A 39 8.79 11.93 -0.06
CA SER A 39 9.42 13.14 0.47
C SER A 39 9.36 14.36 -0.44
N ASP A 40 9.03 14.22 -1.72
CA ASP A 40 8.77 15.37 -2.61
C ASP A 40 7.49 16.11 -2.21
N TYR A 41 6.60 15.45 -1.47
CA TYR A 41 5.35 16.03 -0.95
C TYR A 41 5.42 16.40 0.54
N HIS A 42 6.40 15.85 1.27
CA HIS A 42 6.67 16.19 2.67
C HIS A 42 8.16 16.01 2.97
N ALA A 43 8.91 17.09 2.82
CA ALA A 43 10.39 17.07 2.91
C ALA A 43 10.99 16.40 4.17
N PRO A 44 10.36 16.45 5.38
CA PRO A 44 10.86 15.75 6.55
C PRO A 44 11.00 14.23 6.41
N LEU A 45 10.28 13.59 5.48
CA LEU A 45 10.42 12.16 5.20
C LEU A 45 11.73 11.80 4.50
N LYS A 46 12.41 12.77 3.87
CA LYS A 46 13.60 12.50 3.05
C LYS A 46 14.69 11.77 3.81
N GLY A 47 15.05 10.58 3.31
CA GLY A 47 16.05 9.72 3.92
C GLY A 47 15.61 9.01 5.21
N SER A 48 14.34 9.13 5.60
CA SER A 48 13.76 8.33 6.68
C SER A 48 13.31 6.96 6.15
N TRP A 49 13.00 6.05 7.06
CA TRP A 49 12.41 4.76 6.71
C TRP A 49 10.97 4.85 6.17
N GLY A 50 10.31 5.99 6.31
CA GLY A 50 8.99 6.26 5.76
C GLY A 50 9.02 6.77 4.33
N ASP A 51 10.18 7.17 3.81
CA ASP A 51 10.30 7.62 2.43
C ASP A 51 10.18 6.44 1.45
N THR A 52 9.36 6.59 0.44
CA THR A 52 9.09 5.54 -0.55
C THR A 52 8.99 6.13 -1.95
N LYS A 53 9.17 5.27 -2.96
CA LYS A 53 9.05 5.68 -4.37
C LYS A 53 7.59 5.77 -4.79
N VAL A 54 7.30 6.79 -5.58
CA VAL A 54 6.05 7.01 -6.29
C VAL A 54 6.34 6.87 -7.78
N TYR A 55 5.83 5.81 -8.38
CA TYR A 55 6.00 5.57 -9.82
C TYR A 55 4.86 6.23 -10.58
N VAL A 56 5.20 7.01 -11.60
CA VAL A 56 4.22 7.74 -12.43
C VAL A 56 4.20 7.16 -13.82
N LEU A 57 3.03 6.77 -14.27
CA LEU A 57 2.76 6.38 -15.65
C LEU A 57 1.85 7.45 -16.25
N GLU A 58 2.28 8.13 -17.31
CA GLU A 58 1.55 9.22 -17.96
C GLU A 58 1.26 8.89 -19.40
N GLY A 59 -0.02 8.97 -19.76
CA GLY A 59 -0.50 8.73 -21.12
C GLY A 59 -0.32 9.96 -22.01
N GLU A 60 -0.38 9.73 -23.33
CA GLU A 60 -0.32 10.82 -24.32
C GLU A 60 -1.60 11.67 -24.32
N GLU A 61 -2.75 11.07 -23.96
CA GLU A 61 -4.02 11.76 -23.89
C GLU A 61 -4.29 12.30 -22.47
N PRO A 62 -4.72 13.56 -22.33
CA PRO A 62 -5.18 14.08 -21.04
C PRO A 62 -6.37 13.28 -20.49
N GLY A 63 -6.35 12.97 -19.18
CA GLY A 63 -7.40 12.21 -18.54
C GLY A 63 -7.40 12.37 -17.03
N ALA A 64 -7.90 11.37 -16.33
CA ALA A 64 -7.94 11.33 -14.86
C ALA A 64 -6.56 11.09 -14.25
N ASN A 65 -6.37 11.61 -13.03
CA ASN A 65 -5.21 11.32 -12.19
C ASN A 65 -5.64 10.31 -11.12
N VAL A 66 -5.02 9.15 -11.07
CA VAL A 66 -5.38 8.07 -10.16
C VAL A 66 -4.18 7.69 -9.29
N LEU A 67 -4.42 7.46 -8.00
CA LEU A 67 -3.44 6.94 -7.07
C LEU A 67 -3.81 5.51 -6.69
N LEU A 68 -2.91 4.58 -6.98
CA LEU A 68 -2.98 3.19 -6.56
C LEU A 68 -2.00 2.99 -5.41
N LEU A 69 -2.53 2.68 -4.23
CA LEU A 69 -1.77 2.36 -3.03
C LEU A 69 -1.77 0.85 -2.78
N SER A 70 -0.66 0.34 -2.32
CA SER A 70 -0.55 -0.97 -1.70
C SER A 70 0.55 -0.95 -0.65
N GLY A 71 0.68 -2.03 0.13
CA GLY A 71 1.67 -2.08 1.20
C GLY A 71 1.43 -1.04 2.30
N THR A 72 0.21 -0.56 2.46
CA THR A 72 -0.29 0.07 3.70
C THR A 72 -0.06 -0.89 4.86
N HIS A 73 -0.38 -2.16 4.63
CA HIS A 73 0.06 -3.30 5.41
C HIS A 73 0.96 -4.18 4.53
N THR A 74 2.25 -4.28 4.85
CA THR A 74 3.22 -4.93 3.97
C THR A 74 3.22 -6.47 4.03
N ASN A 75 2.39 -7.06 4.87
CA ASN A 75 2.04 -8.48 4.89
C ASN A 75 0.83 -8.82 3.99
N GLU A 76 0.22 -7.84 3.34
CA GLU A 76 -0.90 -7.98 2.40
C GLU A 76 -0.35 -7.96 0.97
N ILE A 77 0.15 -9.14 0.54
CA ILE A 77 1.05 -9.25 -0.60
C ILE A 77 0.38 -9.09 -1.97
N ALA A 78 -0.90 -9.44 -2.10
CA ALA A 78 -1.57 -9.40 -3.39
C ALA A 78 -1.65 -7.97 -3.96
N GLY A 79 -1.87 -6.96 -3.09
CA GLY A 79 -1.83 -5.55 -3.48
C GLY A 79 -0.45 -5.14 -4.00
N ILE A 80 0.63 -5.57 -3.33
CA ILE A 80 2.01 -5.28 -3.77
C ILE A 80 2.27 -5.87 -5.15
N PHE A 81 1.93 -7.16 -5.37
CA PHE A 81 2.10 -7.80 -6.68
C PHE A 81 1.24 -7.13 -7.76
N THR A 82 0.03 -6.68 -7.45
CA THR A 82 -0.81 -5.91 -8.37
C THR A 82 -0.13 -4.60 -8.77
N SER A 83 0.41 -3.86 -7.80
CA SER A 83 1.15 -2.62 -8.09
C SER A 83 2.39 -2.86 -8.95
N LEU A 84 3.11 -3.96 -8.74
CA LEU A 84 4.25 -4.34 -9.58
C LEU A 84 3.83 -4.62 -11.03
N ILE A 85 2.66 -5.20 -11.29
CA ILE A 85 2.14 -5.39 -12.66
C ILE A 85 2.02 -4.04 -13.36
N PHE A 86 1.41 -3.04 -12.71
CA PHE A 86 1.31 -1.70 -13.33
C PHE A 86 2.67 -1.08 -13.58
N ILE A 87 3.59 -1.14 -12.63
CA ILE A 87 4.93 -0.54 -12.75
C ILE A 87 5.77 -1.22 -13.83
N GLU A 88 5.67 -2.54 -13.97
CA GLU A 88 6.60 -3.33 -14.79
C GLU A 88 6.06 -3.65 -16.19
N ARG A 89 4.73 -3.63 -16.37
CA ARG A 89 4.11 -4.10 -17.63
C ARG A 89 3.18 -3.09 -18.29
N ALA A 90 2.37 -2.39 -17.49
CA ALA A 90 1.33 -1.54 -18.04
C ALA A 90 1.88 -0.29 -18.70
N GLY A 91 1.18 0.19 -19.72
CA GLY A 91 1.22 1.55 -20.20
C GLY A 91 -0.10 2.24 -19.91
N VAL A 92 -0.06 3.56 -19.83
CA VAL A 92 -1.24 4.43 -19.75
C VAL A 92 -1.39 5.15 -21.09
N LYS A 93 -2.56 5.01 -21.74
CA LYS A 93 -2.88 5.75 -22.97
C LYS A 93 -3.50 7.11 -22.67
N LYS A 94 -4.34 7.16 -21.62
CA LYS A 94 -5.08 8.35 -21.22
C LYS A 94 -5.03 8.53 -19.71
N GLY A 95 -4.68 9.75 -19.26
CA GLY A 95 -4.57 10.11 -17.86
C GLY A 95 -3.20 9.85 -17.24
N ARG A 96 -3.11 9.90 -15.93
CA ARG A 96 -1.88 9.61 -15.16
C ARG A 96 -2.18 8.64 -14.01
N LEU A 97 -1.37 7.60 -13.90
CA LEU A 97 -1.41 6.67 -12.78
C LEU A 97 -0.18 6.88 -11.89
N PHE A 98 -0.42 7.11 -10.60
CA PHE A 98 0.57 7.14 -9.54
C PHE A 98 0.50 5.82 -8.78
N VAL A 99 1.61 5.09 -8.66
CA VAL A 99 1.64 3.78 -7.99
C VAL A 99 2.65 3.80 -6.85
N ILE A 100 2.20 3.41 -5.67
CA ILE A 100 3.06 3.24 -4.48
C ILE A 100 2.92 1.80 -3.98
N PRO A 101 3.88 0.90 -4.27
CA PRO A 101 3.77 -0.51 -3.90
C PRO A 101 4.02 -0.80 -2.42
N TRP A 102 4.73 0.09 -1.71
CA TRP A 102 4.96 0.03 -0.26
C TRP A 102 4.68 1.39 0.37
N ALA A 103 3.38 1.69 0.59
CA ALA A 103 2.97 2.96 1.19
C ALA A 103 3.57 3.12 2.60
N ASN A 104 3.60 2.06 3.40
CA ASN A 104 4.31 2.03 4.67
C ASN A 104 5.68 1.33 4.52
N ASN A 105 6.64 2.00 3.88
CA ASN A 105 7.98 1.45 3.66
C ASN A 105 8.66 0.98 4.95
N SER A 106 8.44 1.66 6.06
CA SER A 106 8.97 1.26 7.37
C SER A 106 8.43 -0.10 7.83
N ALA A 107 7.17 -0.42 7.55
CA ALA A 107 6.57 -1.72 7.87
C ALA A 107 7.23 -2.87 7.09
N ALA A 108 7.79 -2.61 5.91
CA ALA A 108 8.52 -3.60 5.11
C ALA A 108 9.87 -4.02 5.72
N THR A 109 10.38 -3.29 6.71
CA THR A 109 11.70 -3.55 7.31
C THR A 109 11.71 -4.60 8.42
N TRP A 110 10.54 -5.09 8.82
CA TRP A 110 10.42 -6.09 9.88
C TRP A 110 9.25 -7.01 9.64
N GLY A 111 9.30 -8.22 10.21
CA GLY A 111 8.23 -9.20 10.17
C GLY A 111 7.62 -9.39 11.55
N SER A 112 6.42 -9.98 11.59
CA SER A 112 5.81 -10.49 12.80
C SER A 112 5.70 -12.01 12.72
N VAL A 113 5.85 -12.67 13.86
CA VAL A 113 5.69 -14.12 13.97
C VAL A 113 4.23 -14.54 14.20
N SER A 114 3.33 -13.58 14.37
CA SER A 114 1.89 -13.85 14.56
C SER A 114 1.01 -12.79 13.89
N TYR A 115 -0.20 -13.18 13.50
CA TYR A 115 -1.21 -12.28 12.96
C TYR A 115 -1.57 -11.15 13.93
N ASP A 116 -1.64 -11.44 15.23
CA ASP A 116 -2.04 -10.46 16.25
C ASP A 116 -1.05 -9.31 16.43
N GLN A 117 0.19 -9.45 15.97
CA GLN A 117 1.21 -8.39 15.89
C GLN A 117 1.28 -7.43 17.11
N ARG A 118 0.71 -7.83 18.24
CA ARG A 118 0.82 -7.10 19.50
C ARG A 118 2.18 -7.31 20.15
N GLU A 119 2.96 -8.24 19.57
CA GLU A 119 4.23 -8.62 20.15
C GLU A 119 5.32 -7.61 19.85
N GLU A 120 6.07 -7.28 20.87
CA GLU A 120 7.23 -6.39 20.85
C GLU A 120 8.44 -7.01 20.13
N ASN A 121 8.33 -8.26 19.69
CA ASN A 121 9.42 -8.99 19.05
C ASN A 121 9.53 -8.66 17.56
N VAL A 122 10.43 -7.75 17.25
CA VAL A 122 10.81 -7.43 15.89
C VAL A 122 11.60 -8.60 15.30
N ALA A 123 11.03 -9.25 14.29
CA ALA A 123 11.70 -10.26 13.49
C ALA A 123 12.16 -9.65 12.15
N PRO A 124 13.15 -10.25 11.47
CA PRO A 124 13.46 -9.87 10.10
C PRO A 124 12.24 -10.05 9.18
N PRO A 125 12.09 -9.24 8.12
CA PRO A 125 11.06 -9.45 7.12
C PRO A 125 11.27 -10.77 6.38
N SER A 126 10.21 -11.30 5.79
CA SER A 126 10.28 -12.44 4.88
C SER A 126 10.45 -11.99 3.44
N TYR A 127 10.83 -12.90 2.56
CA TYR A 127 10.99 -12.64 1.14
C TYR A 127 10.32 -13.73 0.31
N ILE A 128 9.53 -13.31 -0.68
CA ILE A 128 9.00 -14.20 -1.71
C ILE A 128 10.03 -14.24 -2.84
N ASN A 129 10.66 -15.40 -3.00
CA ASN A 129 11.64 -15.62 -4.06
C ASN A 129 10.98 -16.41 -5.19
N PHE A 130 11.10 -15.91 -6.42
CA PHE A 130 10.57 -16.55 -7.62
C PHE A 130 11.47 -16.28 -8.82
N SER A 131 11.26 -17.00 -9.91
CA SER A 131 12.03 -16.85 -11.14
C SER A 131 11.14 -16.30 -12.25
N THR A 132 11.68 -15.39 -13.03
CA THR A 132 11.07 -14.85 -14.26
C THR A 132 11.95 -15.12 -15.46
N SER A 133 11.50 -14.75 -16.65
CA SER A 133 12.32 -14.82 -17.88
C SER A 133 13.61 -14.00 -17.79
N SER A 134 13.60 -12.94 -16.96
CA SER A 134 14.76 -12.05 -16.74
C SER A 134 15.65 -12.47 -15.57
N GLY A 135 15.35 -13.62 -14.92
CA GLY A 135 16.12 -14.15 -13.78
C GLY A 135 15.39 -14.14 -12.45
N PRO A 136 16.10 -14.39 -11.35
CA PRO A 136 15.51 -14.47 -10.02
C PRO A 136 15.03 -13.11 -9.53
N ARG A 137 13.94 -13.13 -8.75
CA ARG A 137 13.30 -11.98 -8.15
C ARG A 137 13.06 -12.21 -6.65
N SER A 138 12.95 -11.12 -5.90
CA SER A 138 12.72 -11.16 -4.47
C SER A 138 11.82 -10.01 -4.04
N VAL A 139 10.61 -10.33 -3.57
CA VAL A 139 9.64 -9.35 -3.05
C VAL A 139 9.58 -9.45 -1.54
N VAL A 140 9.78 -8.33 -0.83
CA VAL A 140 9.76 -8.29 0.63
C VAL A 140 8.34 -8.37 1.16
N VAL A 141 8.17 -9.15 2.23
CA VAL A 141 6.94 -9.27 3.04
C VAL A 141 7.28 -8.82 4.45
N GLY A 142 6.69 -7.72 4.87
CA GLY A 142 6.94 -7.13 6.18
C GLY A 142 5.78 -7.34 7.16
N SER A 143 5.55 -6.31 7.95
CA SER A 143 4.53 -6.26 8.99
C SER A 143 3.32 -5.43 8.55
N ARG A 144 2.27 -5.48 9.38
CA ARG A 144 1.10 -4.61 9.28
C ARG A 144 1.40 -3.17 9.74
N ARG A 145 2.40 -2.96 10.58
CA ARG A 145 2.67 -1.69 11.27
C ARG A 145 4.08 -1.19 11.02
N THR A 146 4.24 0.12 11.07
CA THR A 146 5.56 0.78 11.10
C THR A 146 6.47 0.10 12.12
N ASN A 147 7.74 -0.07 11.78
CA ASN A 147 8.74 -0.65 12.67
C ASN A 147 8.83 0.16 13.97
N PRO A 148 8.68 -0.47 15.14
CA PRO A 148 8.68 0.25 16.42
C PRO A 148 9.98 1.00 16.72
N TYR A 149 11.08 0.66 16.05
CA TYR A 149 12.36 1.38 16.21
C TYR A 149 12.51 2.60 15.31
N HIS A 150 11.54 2.86 14.41
CA HIS A 150 11.60 3.97 13.46
C HIS A 150 10.79 5.20 13.90
N GLN A 151 10.07 5.10 15.01
CA GLN A 151 9.37 6.23 15.63
C GLN A 151 9.41 6.14 17.16
N ALA A 152 8.90 7.16 17.85
CA ALA A 152 8.78 7.14 19.31
C ALA A 152 7.93 5.94 19.79
N SER A 153 8.20 5.49 21.02
CA SER A 153 7.48 4.40 21.66
C SER A 153 5.97 4.63 21.65
N ASP A 154 5.22 3.54 21.48
CA ASP A 154 3.77 3.57 21.45
C ASP A 154 3.20 4.23 22.72
N PRO A 155 2.24 5.15 22.61
CA PRO A 155 1.53 5.66 23.77
C PRO A 155 0.65 4.56 24.39
N ALA A 156 0.16 4.74 25.61
CA ALA A 156 -0.82 3.81 26.18
C ALA A 156 -2.12 3.77 25.34
N THR A 157 -2.52 4.92 24.81
CA THR A 157 -3.70 5.09 23.94
C THR A 157 -3.34 6.04 22.81
N TYR A 158 -3.67 5.67 21.59
CA TYR A 158 -3.58 6.56 20.44
C TYR A 158 -4.93 7.26 20.23
N THR A 159 -4.91 8.60 20.19
CA THR A 159 -6.10 9.41 19.92
C THR A 159 -6.01 9.97 18.51
N HIS A 160 -6.89 9.50 17.64
CA HIS A 160 -7.05 9.98 16.26
C HIS A 160 -7.54 11.44 16.24
N LEU A 161 -7.33 12.15 15.11
CA LEU A 161 -7.79 13.54 14.94
C LEU A 161 -9.30 13.72 15.12
N SER A 162 -10.10 12.69 14.85
CA SER A 162 -11.55 12.70 15.09
C SER A 162 -11.94 12.57 16.57
N GLY A 163 -10.99 12.34 17.48
CA GLY A 163 -11.22 12.05 18.87
C GLY A 163 -11.43 10.57 19.20
N LEU A 164 -11.51 9.68 18.19
CA LEU A 164 -11.56 8.24 18.44
C LEU A 164 -10.26 7.75 19.07
N GLN A 165 -10.40 6.79 19.98
CA GLN A 165 -9.28 6.21 20.71
C GLN A 165 -9.06 4.77 20.29
N PHE A 166 -7.79 4.42 20.07
CA PHE A 166 -7.30 3.09 19.74
C PHE A 166 -6.24 2.65 20.75
N SER A 167 -5.93 1.35 20.76
CA SER A 167 -4.74 0.86 21.47
C SER A 167 -3.49 1.59 20.97
N GLY A 168 -2.54 1.87 21.87
CA GLY A 168 -1.38 2.71 21.55
C GLY A 168 -0.55 2.25 20.35
N TYR A 169 -0.43 0.93 20.14
CA TYR A 169 0.27 0.34 19.00
C TYR A 169 -0.38 0.66 17.64
N GLU A 170 -1.65 1.09 17.60
CA GLU A 170 -2.31 1.52 16.36
C GLU A 170 -1.79 2.88 15.86
N SER A 171 -1.02 3.61 16.66
CA SER A 171 -0.25 4.78 16.19
C SER A 171 0.78 4.42 15.11
N ARG A 172 1.13 3.13 14.98
CA ARG A 172 2.03 2.59 13.95
C ARG A 172 1.28 1.95 12.77
N ASN A 173 -0.04 1.89 12.81
CA ASN A 173 -0.86 1.37 11.73
C ASN A 173 -1.25 2.52 10.78
N LEU A 174 -0.73 2.51 9.54
CA LEU A 174 -0.99 3.58 8.59
C LEU A 174 -2.49 3.77 8.35
N ASP A 175 -3.25 2.66 8.32
CA ASP A 175 -4.71 2.65 8.14
C ASP A 175 -5.48 2.87 9.47
N ARG A 176 -4.91 3.64 10.39
CA ARG A 176 -5.52 4.16 11.62
C ARG A 176 -5.14 5.61 11.89
N VAL A 177 -4.24 6.17 11.08
CA VAL A 177 -3.68 7.50 11.35
C VAL A 177 -4.00 8.53 10.26
N HIS A 178 -4.67 8.14 9.17
CA HIS A 178 -5.11 9.11 8.15
C HIS A 178 -6.06 10.18 8.75
N PRO A 179 -5.96 11.45 8.35
CA PRO A 179 -5.11 12.04 7.31
C PRO A 179 -3.68 12.38 7.76
N GLY A 180 -3.28 12.02 8.97
CA GLY A 180 -1.93 12.24 9.49
C GLY A 180 -1.68 13.67 9.99
N ARG A 181 -0.41 13.92 10.41
CA ARG A 181 0.09 15.21 10.90
C ARG A 181 1.48 15.47 10.35
N ALA A 182 1.75 16.69 9.93
CA ALA A 182 3.05 17.07 9.37
C ALA A 182 4.20 16.95 10.39
N ASP A 183 3.92 17.16 11.66
CA ASP A 183 4.86 17.11 12.79
C ASP A 183 4.60 15.91 13.72
N GLY A 184 3.82 14.92 13.24
CA GLY A 184 3.45 13.74 14.00
C GLY A 184 4.53 12.66 14.03
N THR A 185 4.11 11.45 14.42
CA THR A 185 4.97 10.25 14.34
C THR A 185 5.35 9.96 12.89
N LEU A 186 6.32 9.07 12.66
CA LEU A 186 6.70 8.70 11.29
C LEU A 186 5.49 8.20 10.49
N THR A 187 4.62 7.38 11.10
CA THR A 187 3.41 6.87 10.46
C THR A 187 2.43 8.00 10.09
N GLU A 188 2.24 8.97 10.98
CA GLU A 188 1.39 10.14 10.70
C GLU A 188 1.99 11.05 9.61
N GLN A 189 3.32 11.19 9.55
CA GLN A 189 4.00 11.95 8.50
C GLN A 189 3.89 11.27 7.13
N ILE A 190 3.96 9.91 7.07
CA ILE A 190 3.69 9.15 5.84
C ILE A 190 2.26 9.45 5.36
N SER A 191 1.28 9.32 6.25
CA SER A 191 -0.11 9.64 5.93
C SER A 191 -0.27 11.08 5.42
N PHE A 192 0.28 12.06 6.13
CA PHE A 192 0.25 13.46 5.73
C PHE A 192 0.82 13.66 4.32
N ALA A 193 1.96 13.06 4.01
CA ALA A 193 2.59 13.15 2.69
C ALA A 193 1.73 12.54 1.58
N LEU A 194 1.01 11.44 1.84
CA LEU A 194 0.04 10.86 0.90
C LEU A 194 -1.10 11.83 0.61
N PHE A 195 -1.60 12.55 1.62
CA PHE A 195 -2.63 13.59 1.42
C PHE A 195 -2.11 14.79 0.62
N GLU A 196 -0.86 15.21 0.87
CA GLU A 196 -0.22 16.27 0.08
C GLU A 196 0.01 15.85 -1.37
N LEU A 197 0.37 14.59 -1.64
CA LEU A 197 0.42 14.02 -2.99
C LEU A 197 -0.95 14.15 -3.66
N VAL A 198 -2.02 13.70 -3.00
CA VAL A 198 -3.39 13.74 -3.56
C VAL A 198 -3.80 15.18 -3.92
N ARG A 199 -3.48 16.14 -3.06
CA ARG A 199 -3.78 17.57 -3.31
C ARG A 199 -2.92 18.16 -4.42
N THR A 200 -1.61 17.93 -4.37
CA THR A 200 -0.63 18.50 -5.31
C THR A 200 -0.84 17.98 -6.72
N GLU A 201 -1.01 16.67 -6.86
CA GLU A 201 -1.20 16.02 -8.16
C GLU A 201 -2.66 16.05 -8.64
N LYS A 202 -3.57 16.63 -7.84
CA LYS A 202 -5.01 16.72 -8.15
C LYS A 202 -5.58 15.36 -8.51
N ILE A 203 -5.37 14.39 -7.61
CA ILE A 203 -5.84 13.02 -7.78
C ILE A 203 -7.37 12.99 -7.79
N ASP A 204 -7.93 12.33 -8.78
CA ASP A 204 -9.37 12.14 -8.97
C ASP A 204 -9.91 10.92 -8.23
N MET A 205 -9.08 9.89 -8.10
CA MET A 205 -9.44 8.64 -7.41
C MET A 205 -8.23 8.06 -6.67
N VAL A 206 -8.47 7.63 -5.44
CA VAL A 206 -7.51 6.84 -4.62
C VAL A 206 -8.09 5.44 -4.43
N VAL A 207 -7.30 4.42 -4.72
CA VAL A 207 -7.63 3.02 -4.45
C VAL A 207 -6.52 2.41 -3.61
N ASP A 208 -6.87 1.90 -2.42
CA ASP A 208 -5.95 1.22 -1.52
C ASP A 208 -6.20 -0.28 -1.54
N LEU A 209 -5.15 -1.07 -1.78
CA LEU A 209 -5.22 -2.52 -1.95
C LEU A 209 -4.85 -3.22 -0.66
N HIS A 210 -5.82 -3.94 -0.11
CA HIS A 210 -5.73 -4.66 1.15
C HIS A 210 -6.11 -6.14 1.02
N GLU A 211 -5.85 -6.90 2.07
CA GLU A 211 -6.26 -8.28 2.20
C GLU A 211 -6.77 -8.55 3.62
N ALA A 212 -7.79 -9.39 3.74
CA ALA A 212 -8.35 -9.86 5.01
C ALA A 212 -8.29 -11.40 5.11
N GLY A 213 -8.34 -11.95 6.32
CA GLY A 213 -8.43 -13.41 6.51
C GLY A 213 -9.59 -14.02 5.72
N THR A 214 -9.46 -15.26 5.28
CA THR A 214 -10.43 -15.92 4.37
C THR A 214 -11.83 -16.04 4.95
N SER A 215 -11.93 -16.14 6.27
CA SER A 215 -13.21 -16.17 7.02
C SER A 215 -13.71 -14.78 7.44
N SER A 216 -12.97 -13.73 7.11
CA SER A 216 -13.38 -12.35 7.41
C SER A 216 -14.61 -11.95 6.60
N ARG A 217 -15.52 -11.17 7.20
CA ARG A 217 -16.60 -10.55 6.44
C ARG A 217 -16.08 -9.62 5.34
N LEU A 218 -14.84 -9.12 5.48
CA LEU A 218 -14.20 -8.22 4.51
C LEU A 218 -13.59 -8.96 3.31
N ALA A 219 -13.42 -10.28 3.37
CA ALA A 219 -12.88 -11.05 2.25
C ALA A 219 -13.73 -10.84 0.97
N ASN A 220 -13.09 -10.48 -0.15
CA ASN A 220 -13.71 -10.05 -1.42
C ASN A 220 -14.68 -8.86 -1.21
N MET A 221 -14.19 -7.76 -0.69
CA MET A 221 -14.99 -6.57 -0.40
C MET A 221 -14.44 -5.35 -1.15
N LEU A 222 -15.32 -4.62 -1.84
CA LEU A 222 -15.08 -3.24 -2.26
C LEU A 222 -15.72 -2.31 -1.23
N ILE A 223 -14.90 -1.52 -0.54
CA ILE A 223 -15.35 -0.56 0.46
C ILE A 223 -15.25 0.84 -0.14
N CYS A 224 -16.37 1.57 -0.09
CA CYS A 224 -16.51 2.87 -0.72
C CYS A 224 -16.67 3.98 0.33
N ASN A 225 -16.07 5.14 0.10
CA ASN A 225 -16.53 6.35 0.77
C ASN A 225 -18.01 6.58 0.41
N PRO A 226 -18.86 7.07 1.33
CA PRO A 226 -20.29 7.27 1.05
C PRO A 226 -20.60 8.07 -0.21
N LYS A 227 -19.75 9.05 -0.56
CA LYS A 227 -19.96 9.91 -1.75
C LYS A 227 -19.80 9.21 -3.10
N ASN A 228 -19.20 8.01 -3.12
CA ASN A 228 -18.96 7.25 -4.36
C ASN A 228 -19.51 5.81 -4.33
N LEU A 229 -20.51 5.57 -3.47
CA LEU A 229 -21.15 4.27 -3.33
C LEU A 229 -21.83 3.80 -4.64
N ASP A 230 -22.46 4.73 -5.38
CA ASP A 230 -23.13 4.43 -6.65
C ASP A 230 -22.16 3.86 -7.69
N MET A 231 -20.96 4.46 -7.78
CA MET A 231 -19.88 3.94 -8.64
C MET A 231 -19.46 2.54 -8.21
N GLY A 232 -19.25 2.34 -6.88
CA GLY A 232 -18.90 1.03 -6.34
C GLY A 232 -19.95 -0.04 -6.65
N ALA A 233 -21.25 0.29 -6.59
CA ALA A 233 -22.33 -0.62 -6.90
C ALA A 233 -22.32 -1.04 -8.38
N MET A 234 -22.11 -0.09 -9.30
CA MET A 234 -22.01 -0.40 -10.74
C MET A 234 -20.81 -1.29 -11.02
N VAL A 235 -19.66 -1.00 -10.42
CA VAL A 235 -18.42 -1.78 -10.56
C VAL A 235 -18.61 -3.22 -10.09
N VAL A 236 -19.21 -3.43 -8.91
CA VAL A 236 -19.43 -4.78 -8.36
C VAL A 236 -20.38 -5.60 -9.24
N LEU A 237 -21.44 -4.97 -9.76
CA LEU A 237 -22.38 -5.63 -10.67
C LEU A 237 -21.70 -6.07 -11.98
N ASP A 238 -20.87 -5.20 -12.57
CA ASP A 238 -20.16 -5.54 -13.81
C ASP A 238 -19.12 -6.64 -13.59
N LEU A 239 -18.39 -6.59 -12.46
CA LEU A 239 -17.44 -7.63 -12.10
C LEU A 239 -18.09 -9.00 -11.94
N GLU A 240 -19.31 -9.06 -11.42
CA GLU A 240 -20.06 -10.31 -11.30
C GLU A 240 -20.34 -10.94 -12.69
N PHE A 241 -20.66 -10.14 -13.72
CA PHE A 241 -20.81 -10.62 -15.09
C PHE A 241 -19.49 -11.11 -15.70
N GLU A 242 -18.35 -10.61 -15.21
CA GLU A 242 -17.02 -11.07 -15.59
C GLU A 242 -16.53 -12.28 -14.76
N GLY A 243 -17.34 -12.78 -13.83
CA GLY A 243 -16.97 -13.89 -12.95
C GLY A 243 -16.09 -13.51 -11.75
N VAL A 244 -15.90 -12.22 -11.49
CA VAL A 244 -15.16 -11.70 -10.33
C VAL A 244 -16.15 -11.27 -9.25
N TYR A 245 -16.27 -12.08 -8.20
CA TYR A 245 -17.22 -11.82 -7.12
C TYR A 245 -16.64 -10.89 -6.06
N MET A 246 -17.24 -9.71 -5.95
CA MET A 246 -16.97 -8.72 -4.92
C MET A 246 -18.23 -8.37 -4.14
N LYS A 247 -18.12 -8.25 -2.83
CA LYS A 247 -19.15 -7.64 -1.99
C LYS A 247 -18.94 -6.12 -1.97
N LEU A 248 -20.00 -5.39 -1.66
CA LEU A 248 -19.97 -3.94 -1.53
C LEU A 248 -20.22 -3.52 -0.08
N GLU A 249 -19.42 -2.60 0.44
CA GLU A 249 -19.67 -1.98 1.74
C GLU A 249 -19.54 -0.45 1.65
N GLN A 250 -20.49 0.26 2.21
CA GLN A 250 -20.36 1.69 2.44
C GLN A 250 -19.57 1.91 3.75
N SER A 251 -18.51 2.70 3.68
CA SER A 251 -17.76 3.09 4.87
C SER A 251 -18.64 3.82 5.89
N SER A 252 -18.72 3.30 7.11
CA SER A 252 -19.43 3.97 8.21
C SER A 252 -18.62 5.12 8.80
N GLU A 253 -19.28 6.00 9.57
CA GLU A 253 -18.62 7.12 10.26
C GLU A 253 -17.63 6.67 11.34
N GLU A 254 -17.73 5.43 11.78
CA GLU A 254 -16.85 4.83 12.78
C GLU A 254 -15.50 4.42 12.20
N PHE A 255 -15.37 4.35 10.87
CA PHE A 255 -14.14 3.95 10.19
C PHE A 255 -13.14 5.11 10.03
N ARG A 256 -12.85 5.81 11.14
CA ARG A 256 -11.87 6.87 11.17
C ARG A 256 -10.44 6.35 11.12
N GLY A 257 -9.58 7.11 10.47
CA GLY A 257 -8.18 6.78 10.26
C GLY A 257 -7.92 5.83 9.11
N LEU A 258 -8.95 5.32 8.42
CA LEU A 258 -8.84 4.42 7.27
C LEU A 258 -8.76 5.21 5.96
N SER A 259 -7.95 4.73 5.01
CA SER A 259 -7.67 5.40 3.75
C SER A 259 -8.93 5.76 2.97
N HIS A 260 -9.82 4.80 2.69
CA HIS A 260 -11.06 5.03 1.94
C HIS A 260 -12.01 6.03 2.60
N ARG A 261 -11.97 6.15 3.92
CA ARG A 261 -12.79 7.11 4.65
C ARG A 261 -12.16 8.50 4.59
N GLU A 262 -10.91 8.62 5.00
CA GLU A 262 -10.29 9.92 5.20
C GLU A 262 -9.92 10.59 3.87
N PHE A 263 -9.43 9.87 2.84
CA PHE A 263 -9.23 10.47 1.51
C PHE A 263 -10.54 11.02 0.93
N GLY A 264 -11.62 10.25 1.07
CA GLY A 264 -12.92 10.69 0.61
C GLY A 264 -13.42 11.94 1.35
N ASP A 265 -13.28 12.00 2.68
CA ASP A 265 -13.82 13.10 3.49
C ASP A 265 -12.95 14.37 3.42
N HIS A 266 -11.62 14.23 3.26
CA HIS A 266 -10.67 15.35 3.35
C HIS A 266 -10.07 15.80 2.02
N THR A 267 -10.50 15.18 0.90
CA THR A 267 -10.09 15.57 -0.46
C THR A 267 -11.27 15.54 -1.43
N ASN A 268 -11.03 15.94 -2.67
CA ASN A 268 -12.02 15.81 -3.73
C ASN A 268 -11.97 14.45 -4.45
N ALA A 269 -11.01 13.60 -4.10
CA ALA A 269 -10.85 12.30 -4.75
C ALA A 269 -11.99 11.34 -4.38
N LEU A 270 -12.42 10.51 -5.32
CA LEU A 270 -13.17 9.30 -5.04
C LEU A 270 -12.25 8.33 -4.28
N ALA A 271 -12.74 7.67 -3.23
CA ALA A 271 -11.88 6.85 -2.40
C ALA A 271 -12.48 5.45 -2.18
N PHE A 272 -11.67 4.44 -2.50
CA PHE A 272 -12.02 3.03 -2.43
C PHE A 272 -10.94 2.24 -1.73
N LEU A 273 -11.34 1.13 -1.11
CA LEU A 273 -10.46 0.11 -0.58
C LEU A 273 -10.93 -1.25 -1.07
N ILE A 274 -10.00 -2.07 -1.57
CA ILE A 274 -10.27 -3.41 -2.07
C ILE A 274 -9.67 -4.41 -1.12
N GLU A 275 -10.47 -5.34 -0.61
CA GLU A 275 -10.05 -6.43 0.26
C GLU A 275 -10.14 -7.76 -0.48
N THR A 276 -9.04 -8.49 -0.59
CA THR A 276 -9.06 -9.88 -1.08
C THR A 276 -8.77 -10.86 0.06
N PRO A 277 -9.17 -12.16 -0.05
CA PRO A 277 -8.96 -13.14 1.00
C PRO A 277 -7.50 -13.56 1.10
N ASN A 278 -6.88 -13.45 2.28
CA ASN A 278 -5.49 -13.84 2.53
C ASN A 278 -5.40 -14.98 3.54
N PRO A 279 -5.09 -16.22 3.13
CA PRO A 279 -4.97 -17.35 4.05
C PRO A 279 -3.88 -17.20 5.13
N SER A 280 -2.89 -16.32 4.90
CA SER A 280 -1.86 -16.02 5.93
C SER A 280 -2.42 -15.27 7.13
N GLN A 281 -3.57 -14.62 6.98
CA GLN A 281 -4.24 -13.86 8.04
C GLN A 281 -5.28 -14.68 8.81
N ASP A 282 -5.45 -15.96 8.49
CA ASP A 282 -6.39 -16.81 9.19
C ASP A 282 -5.86 -17.19 10.59
N GLN A 283 -6.79 -17.37 11.53
CA GLN A 283 -6.44 -17.74 12.89
C GLN A 283 -5.60 -19.03 12.92
N GLY A 284 -4.45 -18.95 13.56
CA GLY A 284 -3.53 -20.09 13.68
C GLY A 284 -2.56 -20.24 12.51
N SER A 285 -2.63 -19.42 11.48
CA SER A 285 -1.60 -19.36 10.43
C SER A 285 -0.26 -18.97 11.05
N LYS A 286 0.79 -19.71 10.68
CA LYS A 286 2.19 -19.43 11.06
C LYS A 286 3.03 -18.93 9.88
N SER A 287 2.41 -18.79 8.71
CA SER A 287 3.08 -18.34 7.51
C SER A 287 3.01 -16.82 7.40
N ALA A 288 4.15 -16.20 7.10
CA ALA A 288 4.20 -14.77 6.81
C ALA A 288 3.46 -14.43 5.50
N TYR A 289 3.33 -15.41 4.59
CA TYR A 289 2.63 -15.28 3.32
C TYR A 289 2.16 -16.66 2.83
N THR A 290 1.14 -16.65 1.99
CA THR A 290 0.63 -17.86 1.32
C THR A 290 0.56 -17.61 -0.18
N LEU A 291 1.27 -18.41 -0.96
CA LEU A 291 1.26 -18.36 -2.42
C LEU A 291 0.19 -19.27 -2.99
N GLU A 292 0.16 -20.52 -2.52
CA GLU A 292 -0.73 -21.56 -2.99
C GLU A 292 -1.84 -21.83 -1.97
N HIS A 293 -3.07 -21.87 -2.44
CA HIS A 293 -4.25 -22.23 -1.66
C HIS A 293 -5.30 -22.79 -2.63
N SER A 294 -6.14 -23.74 -2.17
CA SER A 294 -7.14 -24.38 -3.04
C SER A 294 -8.14 -23.39 -3.65
N GLU A 295 -8.54 -22.35 -2.89
CA GLU A 295 -9.55 -21.37 -3.32
C GLU A 295 -8.93 -20.00 -3.59
N PHE A 296 -7.95 -19.57 -2.79
CA PHE A 296 -7.40 -18.21 -2.76
C PHE A 296 -5.88 -18.18 -3.00
N PRO A 297 -5.35 -18.79 -4.07
CA PRO A 297 -3.94 -18.66 -4.39
C PRO A 297 -3.60 -17.21 -4.74
N LEU A 298 -2.31 -16.84 -4.61
CA LEU A 298 -1.86 -15.46 -4.82
C LEU A 298 -2.32 -14.89 -6.17
N TRP A 299 -2.19 -15.65 -7.25
CA TRP A 299 -2.54 -15.19 -8.60
C TRP A 299 -4.02 -14.83 -8.76
N LYS A 300 -4.95 -15.55 -8.13
CA LYS A 300 -6.38 -15.20 -8.13
C LYS A 300 -6.65 -13.92 -7.35
N ARG A 301 -6.01 -13.75 -6.20
CA ARG A 301 -6.14 -12.53 -5.39
C ARG A 301 -5.63 -11.31 -6.13
N VAL A 302 -4.49 -11.44 -6.82
CA VAL A 302 -3.92 -10.39 -7.66
C VAL A 302 -4.83 -10.08 -8.85
N TYR A 303 -5.40 -11.10 -9.50
CA TYR A 303 -6.36 -10.91 -10.58
C TYR A 303 -7.60 -10.14 -10.11
N THR A 304 -8.14 -10.50 -8.95
CA THR A 304 -9.28 -9.78 -8.33
C THR A 304 -8.96 -8.30 -8.10
N HIS A 305 -7.79 -8.00 -7.52
CA HIS A 305 -7.35 -6.60 -7.36
C HIS A 305 -7.21 -5.88 -8.69
N LEU A 306 -6.52 -6.50 -9.65
CA LEU A 306 -6.29 -5.92 -10.98
C LEU A 306 -7.61 -5.60 -11.69
N ARG A 307 -8.53 -6.57 -11.77
CA ARG A 307 -9.81 -6.39 -12.45
C ARG A 307 -10.71 -5.35 -11.77
N THR A 308 -10.76 -5.38 -10.43
CA THR A 308 -11.55 -4.40 -9.67
C THR A 308 -11.01 -2.98 -9.87
N PHE A 309 -9.68 -2.81 -9.83
CA PHE A 309 -9.05 -1.51 -10.06
C PHE A 309 -9.27 -1.01 -11.50
N VAL A 310 -9.09 -1.87 -12.50
CA VAL A 310 -9.33 -1.51 -13.90
C VAL A 310 -10.79 -1.13 -14.12
N LYS A 311 -11.71 -1.88 -13.55
CA LYS A 311 -13.16 -1.60 -13.64
C LYS A 311 -13.51 -0.24 -12.99
N LEU A 312 -12.94 0.10 -11.85
CA LEU A 312 -13.07 1.44 -11.26
C LEU A 312 -12.58 2.52 -12.22
N CYS A 313 -11.44 2.30 -12.90
CA CYS A 313 -10.91 3.26 -13.88
C CYS A 313 -11.80 3.42 -15.11
N GLU A 314 -12.50 2.36 -15.56
CA GLU A 314 -13.45 2.41 -16.69
C GLU A 314 -14.63 3.36 -16.41
N TYR A 315 -15.09 3.44 -15.16
CA TYR A 315 -16.20 4.32 -14.76
C TYR A 315 -15.80 5.79 -14.48
N LEU A 316 -14.50 6.11 -14.43
CA LEU A 316 -14.06 7.48 -14.06
C LEU A 316 -14.65 8.58 -14.96
N ASN A 317 -14.79 8.31 -16.26
CA ASN A 317 -15.34 9.33 -17.16
C ASN A 317 -16.76 9.74 -16.77
N ASP A 318 -17.57 8.82 -16.29
CA ASP A 318 -18.98 9.04 -15.94
C ASP A 318 -19.12 9.80 -14.61
N PHE A 319 -18.15 9.63 -13.69
CA PHE A 319 -18.22 10.21 -12.35
C PHE A 319 -17.40 11.50 -12.18
N VAL A 320 -16.29 11.63 -12.89
CA VAL A 320 -15.43 12.82 -12.78
C VAL A 320 -15.22 13.57 -14.11
N GLY A 321 -15.84 13.12 -15.21
CA GLY A 321 -15.73 13.75 -16.54
C GLY A 321 -14.36 13.57 -17.21
N ARG A 322 -13.51 12.70 -16.66
CA ARG A 322 -12.15 12.42 -17.16
C ARG A 322 -11.92 10.91 -17.06
N GLY A 323 -11.59 10.28 -18.19
CA GLY A 323 -11.34 8.85 -18.24
C GLY A 323 -9.88 8.48 -17.99
N MET A 324 -9.65 7.17 -17.78
CA MET A 324 -8.35 6.54 -17.77
C MET A 324 -8.36 5.32 -18.68
N ALA A 325 -7.27 5.07 -19.40
CA ALA A 325 -7.14 3.91 -20.26
C ALA A 325 -5.72 3.33 -20.17
N PHE A 326 -5.67 2.00 -20.11
CA PHE A 326 -4.43 1.22 -20.03
C PHE A 326 -4.12 0.49 -21.33
N GLU A 327 -2.88 0.04 -21.45
CA GLU A 327 -2.42 -0.92 -22.44
C GLU A 327 -1.44 -1.92 -21.82
N ASN A 328 -1.27 -3.07 -22.49
CA ASN A 328 -0.34 -4.13 -22.10
C ASN A 328 -0.57 -4.68 -20.68
N LEU A 329 -1.81 -4.66 -20.20
CA LEU A 329 -2.18 -5.43 -19.01
C LEU A 329 -2.13 -6.93 -19.34
N PRO A 330 -1.76 -7.78 -18.36
CA PRO A 330 -1.78 -9.23 -18.55
C PRO A 330 -3.20 -9.73 -18.83
N GLU A 331 -3.29 -10.72 -19.72
CA GLU A 331 -4.53 -11.44 -20.01
C GLU A 331 -4.90 -12.37 -18.84
N GLU A 332 -6.18 -12.73 -18.74
CA GLU A 332 -6.71 -13.56 -17.66
C GLU A 332 -5.99 -14.90 -17.50
N GLU A 333 -5.62 -15.54 -18.60
CA GLU A 333 -4.92 -16.82 -18.61
C GLU A 333 -3.56 -16.77 -17.92
N SER A 334 -2.99 -15.58 -17.75
CA SER A 334 -1.75 -15.38 -16.99
C SER A 334 -1.94 -15.65 -15.49
N PHE A 335 -3.18 -15.68 -15.02
CA PHE A 335 -3.54 -15.89 -13.62
C PHE A 335 -4.12 -17.29 -13.34
N ASP A 336 -4.00 -18.24 -14.28
CA ASP A 336 -4.49 -19.61 -14.11
C ASP A 336 -3.62 -20.46 -13.19
N SER A 337 -2.34 -20.16 -13.10
CA SER A 337 -1.36 -20.92 -12.30
C SER A 337 -0.24 -20.03 -11.79
N GLY A 338 0.43 -20.49 -10.73
CA GLY A 338 1.61 -19.80 -10.21
C GLY A 338 2.75 -19.70 -11.22
N GLU A 339 2.95 -20.69 -12.05
CA GLU A 339 3.98 -20.68 -13.10
C GLU A 339 3.74 -19.55 -14.10
N ARG A 340 2.53 -19.44 -14.67
CA ARG A 340 2.18 -18.36 -15.60
C ARG A 340 2.19 -16.99 -14.92
N PHE A 341 1.68 -16.93 -13.70
CA PHE A 341 1.63 -15.70 -12.93
C PHE A 341 3.02 -15.08 -12.71
N PHE A 342 4.00 -15.87 -12.26
CA PHE A 342 5.33 -15.31 -12.02
C PHE A 342 6.07 -14.92 -13.31
N MET A 343 5.65 -15.44 -14.48
CA MET A 343 6.18 -15.00 -15.77
C MET A 343 5.65 -13.65 -16.25
N ILE A 344 4.63 -13.08 -15.58
CA ILE A 344 4.15 -11.70 -15.83
C ILE A 344 5.26 -10.69 -15.52
N TYR A 345 6.05 -10.93 -14.48
CA TYR A 345 7.05 -9.97 -13.97
C TYR A 345 8.36 -10.03 -14.76
N ASN A 346 9.04 -8.88 -14.84
CA ASN A 346 10.31 -8.73 -15.58
C ASN A 346 11.54 -9.20 -14.79
#